data_14724fc738934ac894e866e643957c14
#
_entry.id   14724fc738934ac894e866e643957c14
#
_cell.length_a   1.000
_cell.length_b   1.000
_cell.length_c   1.000
_cell.angle_alpha   90.00
_cell.angle_beta   90.00
_cell.angle_gamma   90.00
#
_symmetry.space_group_name_H-M   'P 1'
#
loop_
_entity.id
_entity.type
_entity.pdbx_description
1 polymer ?
#
loop_
_entity_poly.entity_id
_entity_poly.type
_entity_poly.pdbx_seq_one_letter_code
_entity_poly.pdbx_strand_id
1 'polypeptide(L)'
;SASSSLAEGTINMIVKKIHFVIDNTSKAKSFRNIIFNKYKNYPAKISNVIVVLGGDGFMLQTLKKYQKYNKPFYGMNRGTFGFLMNKFKLQNIKKIISKSKSVSISPLEARFTTKKNKTLSAIAINEVSLLRQSRQTASLQIVCGKKIIIKKLISDGVLISTPAGSTAYNLSVHG
;
A
#
# COMPACT_ATOMS: atom_id res chain seq x y z
N SER A 1 13.86 -9.01 -18.39
CA SER A 1 13.93 -8.92 -16.92
C SER A 1 14.23 -7.47 -16.54
N ALA A 2 13.20 -6.69 -16.25
CA ALA A 2 13.37 -5.37 -15.64
C ALA A 2 13.34 -5.59 -14.13
N SER A 3 14.49 -5.64 -13.49
CA SER A 3 14.58 -5.56 -12.03
C SER A 3 14.27 -4.11 -11.65
N SER A 4 13.03 -3.83 -11.30
CA SER A 4 12.68 -2.57 -10.64
C SER A 4 13.20 -2.65 -9.20
N SER A 5 14.44 -2.20 -8.98
CA SER A 5 14.96 -1.98 -7.64
C SER A 5 14.09 -0.92 -6.96
N LEU A 6 13.44 -1.30 -5.87
CA LEU A 6 12.87 -0.31 -4.94
C LEU A 6 14.01 0.61 -4.51
N ALA A 7 13.89 1.91 -4.76
CA ALA A 7 14.91 2.87 -4.36
C ALA A 7 14.97 2.90 -2.81
N GLU A 8 15.97 2.25 -2.23
CA GLU A 8 16.25 2.30 -0.81
C GLU A 8 17.04 3.56 -0.49
N GLY A 9 16.54 4.38 0.40
CA GLY A 9 17.24 5.56 0.92
C GLY A 9 17.26 5.55 2.44
N THR A 10 18.39 5.90 3.05
CA THR A 10 18.43 6.18 4.50
C THR A 10 17.91 7.58 4.70
N ILE A 11 16.72 7.72 5.30
CA ILE A 11 16.21 9.03 5.68
C ILE A 11 16.78 9.38 7.06
N ASN A 12 17.78 10.27 7.11
CA ASN A 12 18.12 10.96 8.35
C ASN A 12 17.04 12.01 8.68
N MET A 13 15.85 11.53 9.05
CA MET A 13 14.72 12.40 9.35
C MET A 13 14.63 12.70 10.82
N ILE A 14 14.58 13.99 11.17
CA ILE A 14 14.29 14.42 12.54
C ILE A 14 12.79 14.27 12.80
N VAL A 15 12.39 13.26 13.57
CA VAL A 15 11.00 12.99 13.93
C VAL A 15 10.58 13.83 15.13
N LYS A 16 9.95 14.98 14.88
CA LYS A 16 9.44 15.89 15.93
C LYS A 16 7.95 15.64 16.20
N LYS A 17 7.12 15.60 15.15
CA LYS A 17 5.66 15.52 15.20
C LYS A 17 5.18 14.23 14.51
N ILE A 18 4.41 13.43 15.21
CA ILE A 18 3.86 12.15 14.71
C ILE A 18 2.34 12.26 14.60
N HIS A 19 1.79 11.76 13.51
CA HIS A 19 0.37 11.46 13.37
C HIS A 19 0.17 9.95 13.52
N PHE A 20 -0.60 9.54 14.53
CA PHE A 20 -0.91 8.14 14.76
C PHE A 20 -2.26 7.77 14.15
N VAL A 21 -2.30 6.69 13.39
CA VAL A 21 -3.50 6.08 12.84
C VAL A 21 -3.56 4.66 13.38
N ILE A 22 -4.61 4.37 14.16
CA ILE A 22 -4.73 3.10 14.89
C ILE A 22 -5.96 2.36 14.39
N ASP A 23 -5.77 1.10 14.01
CA ASP A 23 -6.82 0.20 13.56
C ASP A 23 -7.88 -0.04 14.64
N ASN A 24 -9.09 -0.38 14.20
CA ASN A 24 -10.21 -0.67 15.07
C ASN A 24 -10.19 -2.08 15.69
N THR A 25 -9.20 -2.92 15.35
CA THR A 25 -9.05 -4.25 15.95
C THR A 25 -8.77 -4.15 17.47
N SER A 26 -9.24 -5.14 18.24
CA SER A 26 -9.02 -5.18 19.69
C SER A 26 -7.53 -5.11 20.06
N LYS A 27 -6.69 -5.82 19.29
CA LYS A 27 -5.22 -5.80 19.48
C LYS A 27 -4.60 -4.43 19.25
N ALA A 28 -5.08 -3.65 18.30
CA ALA A 28 -4.56 -2.31 18.04
C ALA A 28 -5.12 -1.30 19.04
N LYS A 29 -6.42 -1.37 19.34
CA LYS A 29 -7.10 -0.48 20.29
C LYS A 29 -6.52 -0.54 21.71
N SER A 30 -6.10 -1.70 22.18
CA SER A 30 -5.52 -1.85 23.52
C SER A 30 -4.28 -0.98 23.76
N PHE A 31 -3.58 -0.58 22.68
CA PHE A 31 -2.42 0.31 22.76
C PHE A 31 -2.74 1.79 22.59
N ARG A 32 -3.98 2.14 22.27
CA ARG A 32 -4.38 3.52 21.98
C ARG A 32 -4.09 4.46 23.16
N ASN A 33 -4.53 4.09 24.34
CA ASN A 33 -4.31 4.91 25.55
C ASN A 33 -2.83 5.00 25.92
N ILE A 34 -2.09 3.88 25.80
CA ILE A 34 -0.64 3.84 26.07
C ILE A 34 0.10 4.79 25.12
N ILE A 35 -0.27 4.79 23.82
CA ILE A 35 0.34 5.66 22.83
C ILE A 35 0.05 7.13 23.11
N PHE A 36 -1.22 7.47 23.35
CA PHE A 36 -1.63 8.87 23.52
C PHE A 36 -1.25 9.46 24.88
N ASN A 37 -1.04 8.63 25.90
CA ASN A 37 -0.43 9.07 27.16
C ASN A 37 1.07 9.38 27.01
N LYS A 38 1.76 8.67 26.10
CA LYS A 38 3.20 8.82 25.91
C LYS A 38 3.57 9.82 24.80
N TYR A 39 2.73 9.95 23.77
CA TYR A 39 3.02 10.75 22.59
C TYR A 39 1.82 11.62 22.22
N LYS A 40 2.08 12.90 22.02
CA LYS A 40 1.08 13.82 21.44
C LYS A 40 0.77 13.41 20.00
N ASN A 41 -0.51 13.29 19.67
CA ASN A 41 -0.97 13.05 18.29
C ASN A 41 -1.12 14.40 17.58
N TYR A 42 -0.39 14.60 16.50
CA TYR A 42 -0.48 15.80 15.68
C TYR A 42 -1.35 15.58 14.45
N PRO A 43 -2.02 16.61 13.92
CA PRO A 43 -2.70 16.51 12.62
C PRO A 43 -1.74 16.05 11.52
N ALA A 44 -2.21 15.20 10.59
CA ALA A 44 -1.39 14.65 9.51
C ALA A 44 -0.70 15.74 8.67
N LYS A 45 -1.39 16.86 8.42
CA LYS A 45 -0.86 17.99 7.64
C LYS A 45 0.47 18.55 8.20
N ILE A 46 0.58 18.62 9.53
CA ILE A 46 1.77 19.24 10.21
C ILE A 46 2.70 18.19 10.81
N SER A 47 2.43 16.91 10.65
CA SER A 47 3.31 15.83 11.12
C SER A 47 4.51 15.65 10.21
N ASN A 48 5.61 15.07 10.76
CA ASN A 48 6.77 14.65 9.98
C ASN A 48 6.59 13.24 9.40
N VAL A 49 5.81 12.40 10.09
CA VAL A 49 5.58 11.00 9.76
C VAL A 49 4.18 10.58 10.20
N ILE A 50 3.58 9.68 9.47
CA ILE A 50 2.33 9.01 9.82
C ILE A 50 2.68 7.61 10.31
N VAL A 51 2.37 7.31 11.58
CA VAL A 51 2.61 6.02 12.19
C VAL A 51 1.30 5.24 12.21
N VAL A 52 1.31 4.07 11.57
CA VAL A 52 0.15 3.20 11.38
C VAL A 52 0.26 2.00 12.29
N LEU A 53 -0.73 1.78 13.14
CA LEU A 53 -0.82 0.65 14.04
C LEU A 53 -1.92 -0.30 13.58
N GLY A 54 -1.56 -1.46 13.03
CA GLY A 54 -2.53 -2.42 12.46
C GLY A 54 -1.85 -3.53 11.68
N GLY A 55 -2.50 -4.05 10.66
CA GLY A 55 -1.97 -4.99 9.68
C GLY A 55 -1.79 -4.34 8.29
N ASP A 56 -1.32 -5.12 7.31
CA ASP A 56 -1.06 -4.65 5.94
C ASP A 56 -2.29 -4.03 5.28
N GLY A 57 -3.46 -4.66 5.39
CA GLY A 57 -4.69 -4.11 4.82
C GLY A 57 -5.03 -2.72 5.37
N PHE A 58 -4.82 -2.50 6.67
CA PHE A 58 -5.02 -1.19 7.28
C PHE A 58 -3.96 -0.17 6.85
N MET A 59 -2.72 -0.61 6.64
CA MET A 59 -1.66 0.21 6.05
C MET A 59 -2.04 0.68 4.65
N LEU A 60 -2.51 -0.21 3.77
CA LEU A 60 -2.93 0.12 2.42
C LEU A 60 -4.08 1.16 2.40
N GLN A 61 -5.09 0.98 3.25
CA GLN A 61 -6.18 1.95 3.42
C GLN A 61 -5.66 3.31 3.90
N THR A 62 -4.72 3.29 4.84
CA THR A 62 -4.12 4.51 5.42
C THR A 62 -3.26 5.23 4.39
N LEU A 63 -2.44 4.53 3.63
CA LEU A 63 -1.68 5.08 2.50
C LEU A 63 -2.61 5.82 1.53
N LYS A 64 -3.66 5.15 1.06
CA LYS A 64 -4.65 5.73 0.15
C LYS A 64 -5.31 7.00 0.71
N LYS A 65 -5.68 6.99 1.99
CA LYS A 65 -6.36 8.11 2.66
C LYS A 65 -5.46 9.33 2.85
N TYR A 66 -4.19 9.09 3.20
CA TYR A 66 -3.27 10.14 3.63
C TYR A 66 -2.18 10.50 2.60
N GLN A 67 -2.13 9.85 1.42
CA GLN A 67 -1.16 10.13 0.34
C GLN A 67 -1.06 11.61 -0.02
N LYS A 68 -2.18 12.35 0.02
CA LYS A 68 -2.26 13.78 -0.29
C LYS A 68 -1.36 14.66 0.58
N TYR A 69 -0.93 14.18 1.73
CA TYR A 69 -0.04 14.94 2.63
C TYR A 69 1.43 14.77 2.29
N ASN A 70 1.79 13.86 1.38
CA ASN A 70 3.16 13.57 0.98
C ASN A 70 4.10 13.38 2.18
N LYS A 71 3.72 12.53 3.13
CA LYS A 71 4.47 12.22 4.34
C LYS A 71 4.93 10.76 4.31
N PRO A 72 6.10 10.43 4.88
CA PRO A 72 6.49 9.05 5.06
C PRO A 72 5.55 8.34 6.05
N PHE A 73 5.37 7.04 5.82
CA PHE A 73 4.57 6.17 6.66
C PHE A 73 5.47 5.18 7.39
N TYR A 74 5.16 4.89 8.64
CA TYR A 74 5.84 3.88 9.42
C TYR A 74 4.80 2.92 10.02
N GLY A 75 4.79 1.67 9.54
CA GLY A 75 3.87 0.65 10.00
C GLY A 75 4.39 -0.08 11.24
N MET A 76 3.53 -0.27 12.24
CA MET A 76 3.77 -1.13 13.39
C MET A 76 2.73 -2.25 13.41
N ASN A 77 3.18 -3.51 13.30
CA ASN A 77 2.31 -4.66 13.20
C ASN A 77 1.55 -4.92 14.51
N ARG A 78 0.22 -4.94 14.41
CA ARG A 78 -0.72 -5.39 15.44
C ARG A 78 -1.80 -6.32 14.87
N GLY A 79 -1.59 -6.78 13.63
CA GLY A 79 -2.36 -7.85 12.99
C GLY A 79 -1.66 -9.20 13.10
N THR A 80 -1.93 -10.05 12.13
CA THR A 80 -1.18 -11.27 11.84
C THR A 80 0.15 -10.91 11.17
N PHE A 81 0.78 -11.81 10.44
CA PHE A 81 1.98 -11.52 9.68
C PHE A 81 1.71 -10.47 8.58
N GLY A 82 2.69 -9.62 8.27
CA GLY A 82 2.56 -8.59 7.25
C GLY A 82 3.90 -8.20 6.63
N PHE A 83 3.90 -7.81 5.35
CA PHE A 83 5.09 -7.42 4.58
C PHE A 83 5.37 -5.90 4.64
N LEU A 84 4.32 -5.10 4.88
CA LEU A 84 4.42 -3.62 4.93
C LEU A 84 4.66 -3.09 6.35
N MET A 85 4.64 -3.96 7.35
CA MET A 85 4.63 -3.57 8.75
C MET A 85 5.90 -4.01 9.46
N ASN A 86 6.47 -3.10 10.26
CA ASN A 86 7.58 -3.42 11.14
C ASN A 86 7.09 -4.11 12.43
N LYS A 87 7.99 -4.84 13.08
CA LYS A 87 7.73 -5.39 14.40
C LYS A 87 7.33 -4.26 15.37
N PHE A 88 6.28 -4.49 16.17
CA PHE A 88 5.81 -3.52 17.13
C PHE A 88 6.87 -3.20 18.20
N LYS A 89 7.25 -1.92 18.29
CA LYS A 89 8.13 -1.38 19.33
C LYS A 89 7.69 0.04 19.66
N LEU A 90 7.20 0.27 20.87
CA LEU A 90 6.74 1.59 21.30
C LEU A 90 7.84 2.43 21.97
N GLN A 91 8.85 1.77 22.57
CA GLN A 91 9.96 2.48 23.21
C GLN A 91 10.84 3.15 22.16
N ASN A 92 11.19 4.42 22.41
CA ASN A 92 12.09 5.20 21.54
C ASN A 92 11.64 5.28 20.06
N ILE A 93 10.30 5.29 19.81
CA ILE A 93 9.75 5.24 18.45
C ILE A 93 10.34 6.32 17.53
N LYS A 94 10.58 7.53 18.03
CA LYS A 94 11.19 8.62 17.22
C LYS A 94 12.59 8.25 16.73
N LYS A 95 13.42 7.65 17.62
CA LYS A 95 14.77 7.19 17.29
C LYS A 95 14.76 6.00 16.33
N ILE A 96 13.78 5.09 16.50
CA ILE A 96 13.61 3.94 15.59
C ILE A 96 13.27 4.43 14.20
N ILE A 97 12.29 5.31 14.06
CA ILE A 97 11.87 5.85 12.77
C ILE A 97 12.99 6.63 12.10
N SER A 98 13.71 7.47 12.83
CA SER A 98 14.81 8.27 12.26
C SER A 98 15.98 7.42 11.73
N LYS A 99 16.13 6.19 12.20
CA LYS A 99 17.14 5.21 11.76
C LYS A 99 16.61 4.19 10.75
N SER A 100 15.32 4.24 10.42
CA SER A 100 14.71 3.29 9.48
C SER A 100 15.11 3.63 8.05
N LYS A 101 15.28 2.59 7.25
CA LYS A 101 15.40 2.74 5.79
C LYS A 101 14.02 3.06 5.22
N SER A 102 13.97 3.96 4.26
CA SER A 102 12.76 4.25 3.49
C SER A 102 12.70 3.41 2.24
N VAL A 103 11.50 2.98 1.90
CA VAL A 103 11.19 2.32 0.65
C VAL A 103 10.14 3.15 -0.06
N SER A 104 10.41 3.50 -1.31
CA SER A 104 9.45 4.22 -2.14
C SER A 104 8.54 3.22 -2.86
N ILE A 105 7.23 3.43 -2.76
CA ILE A 105 6.22 2.61 -3.44
C ILE A 105 5.58 3.46 -4.53
N SER A 106 5.64 3.00 -5.78
CA SER A 106 4.95 3.61 -6.92
C SER A 106 3.63 2.86 -7.17
N PRO A 107 2.47 3.48 -6.92
CA PRO A 107 1.19 2.85 -7.17
C PRO A 107 0.88 2.76 -8.67
N LEU A 108 -0.03 1.86 -9.05
CA LEU A 108 -0.66 1.82 -10.36
C LEU A 108 -1.85 2.78 -10.39
N GLU A 109 -1.99 3.56 -11.46
CA GLU A 109 -3.24 4.23 -11.80
C GLU A 109 -3.98 3.38 -12.84
N ALA A 110 -5.15 2.89 -12.48
CA ALA A 110 -6.06 2.21 -13.39
C ALA A 110 -7.08 3.20 -13.93
N ARG A 111 -7.18 3.29 -15.26
CA ARG A 111 -8.26 4.02 -15.95
C ARG A 111 -9.07 3.03 -16.75
N PHE A 112 -10.38 3.04 -16.59
CA PHE A 112 -11.28 2.15 -17.30
C PHE A 112 -12.51 2.88 -17.79
N THR A 113 -12.90 2.56 -19.03
CA THR A 113 -14.10 3.09 -19.66
C THR A 113 -15.16 2.01 -19.66
N THR A 114 -16.34 2.34 -19.12
CA THR A 114 -17.48 1.43 -19.08
C THR A 114 -18.19 1.37 -20.46
N LYS A 115 -19.05 0.36 -20.66
CA LYS A 115 -19.91 0.27 -21.87
C LYS A 115 -20.76 1.53 -22.10
N LYS A 116 -21.03 2.32 -21.06
CA LYS A 116 -21.77 3.60 -21.13
C LYS A 116 -20.83 4.79 -21.37
N ASN A 117 -19.63 4.57 -21.86
CA ASN A 117 -18.59 5.59 -22.10
C ASN A 117 -18.23 6.45 -20.88
N LYS A 118 -18.48 5.93 -19.67
CA LYS A 118 -18.05 6.60 -18.44
C LYS A 118 -16.64 6.15 -18.10
N THR A 119 -15.69 7.10 -18.04
CA THR A 119 -14.33 6.85 -17.59
C THR A 119 -14.25 6.99 -16.07
N LEU A 120 -13.64 6.01 -15.43
CA LEU A 120 -13.35 5.97 -14.00
C LEU A 120 -11.85 5.76 -13.81
N SER A 121 -11.33 6.23 -12.69
CA SER A 121 -9.93 5.97 -12.31
C SER A 121 -9.85 5.48 -10.87
N ALA A 122 -8.83 4.66 -10.58
CA ALA A 122 -8.52 4.18 -9.25
C ALA A 122 -7.01 4.03 -9.07
N ILE A 123 -6.55 4.16 -7.83
CA ILE A 123 -5.15 3.93 -7.46
C ILE A 123 -5.05 2.60 -6.73
N ALA A 124 -4.11 1.76 -7.16
CA ALA A 124 -3.79 0.48 -6.54
C ALA A 124 -2.32 0.45 -6.09
N ILE A 125 -2.08 0.02 -4.86
CA ILE A 125 -0.73 -0.11 -4.30
C ILE A 125 -0.16 -1.48 -4.63
N ASN A 126 -0.97 -2.52 -4.56
CA ASN A 126 -0.54 -3.89 -4.85
C ASN A 126 -0.78 -4.27 -6.31
N GLU A 127 -2.05 -4.39 -6.72
CA GLU A 127 -2.42 -4.85 -8.06
C GLU A 127 -3.75 -4.28 -8.53
N VAL A 128 -3.93 -4.33 -9.84
CA VAL A 128 -5.22 -4.15 -10.53
C VAL A 128 -5.59 -5.47 -11.17
N SER A 129 -6.75 -6.01 -10.83
CA SER A 129 -7.29 -7.23 -11.41
C SER A 129 -8.55 -6.95 -12.20
N LEU A 130 -8.65 -7.57 -13.37
CA LEU A 130 -9.85 -7.61 -14.20
C LEU A 130 -10.32 -9.06 -14.26
N LEU A 131 -11.49 -9.35 -13.70
CA LEU A 131 -12.06 -10.70 -13.64
C LEU A 131 -13.42 -10.73 -14.34
N ARG A 132 -13.72 -11.85 -15.00
CA ARG A 132 -15.05 -12.11 -15.57
C ARG A 132 -16.11 -12.15 -14.47
N GLN A 133 -17.31 -11.72 -14.80
CA GLN A 133 -18.46 -11.77 -13.90
C GLN A 133 -19.41 -12.92 -14.18
N SER A 134 -19.26 -13.57 -15.34
CA SER A 134 -20.11 -14.69 -15.76
C SER A 134 -19.33 -16.00 -15.80
N ARG A 135 -20.01 -17.11 -16.01
CA ARG A 135 -19.38 -18.44 -16.21
C ARG A 135 -18.60 -18.54 -17.53
N GLN A 136 -18.85 -17.65 -18.48
CA GLN A 136 -18.13 -17.61 -19.75
C GLN A 136 -16.75 -16.99 -19.55
N THR A 137 -15.72 -17.54 -20.22
CA THR A 137 -14.37 -17.00 -20.21
C THR A 137 -14.34 -15.61 -20.83
N ALA A 138 -13.44 -14.76 -20.32
CA ALA A 138 -13.15 -13.48 -20.93
C ALA A 138 -12.22 -13.67 -22.15
N SER A 139 -12.44 -12.90 -23.20
CA SER A 139 -11.51 -12.78 -24.32
C SER A 139 -10.90 -11.38 -24.28
N LEU A 140 -9.60 -11.32 -24.00
CA LEU A 140 -8.88 -10.08 -23.76
C LEU A 140 -7.77 -9.89 -24.80
N GLN A 141 -7.48 -8.65 -25.17
CA GLN A 141 -6.28 -8.25 -25.89
C GLN A 141 -5.40 -7.45 -24.94
N ILE A 142 -4.11 -7.77 -24.89
CA ILE A 142 -3.14 -7.06 -24.07
C ILE A 142 -2.25 -6.21 -24.98
N VAL A 143 -2.23 -4.91 -24.72
CA VAL A 143 -1.46 -3.92 -25.48
C VAL A 143 -0.55 -3.15 -24.52
N CYS A 144 0.69 -2.94 -24.89
CA CYS A 144 1.64 -2.11 -24.15
C CYS A 144 2.14 -0.99 -25.07
N GLY A 145 1.79 0.24 -24.78
CA GLY A 145 2.01 1.37 -25.67
C GLY A 145 1.29 1.16 -27.01
N LYS A 146 2.05 1.06 -28.11
CA LYS A 146 1.52 0.78 -29.48
C LYS A 146 1.67 -0.69 -29.89
N LYS A 147 2.27 -1.55 -29.04
CA LYS A 147 2.56 -2.95 -29.37
C LYS A 147 1.51 -3.88 -28.78
N ILE A 148 0.94 -4.75 -29.62
CA ILE A 148 0.10 -5.86 -29.14
C ILE A 148 1.02 -6.92 -28.57
N ILE A 149 0.89 -7.19 -27.28
CA ILE A 149 1.65 -8.22 -26.55
C ILE A 149 0.95 -9.57 -26.69
N ILE A 150 -0.37 -9.59 -26.45
CA ILE A 150 -1.20 -10.78 -26.62
C ILE A 150 -2.42 -10.38 -27.45
N LYS A 151 -2.57 -10.97 -28.63
CA LYS A 151 -3.67 -10.68 -29.55
C LYS A 151 -5.01 -11.19 -29.01
N LYS A 152 -5.03 -12.38 -28.37
CA LYS A 152 -6.21 -13.01 -27.81
C LYS A 152 -5.82 -13.85 -26.62
N LEU A 153 -6.24 -13.44 -25.43
CA LEU A 153 -6.11 -14.18 -24.18
C LEU A 153 -7.49 -14.66 -23.75
N ILE A 154 -7.69 -15.97 -23.73
CA ILE A 154 -8.92 -16.60 -23.21
C ILE A 154 -8.62 -17.06 -21.78
N SER A 155 -9.25 -16.41 -20.79
CA SER A 155 -8.92 -16.62 -19.38
C SER A 155 -10.07 -16.17 -18.49
N ASP A 156 -9.93 -16.38 -17.19
CA ASP A 156 -10.83 -15.80 -16.19
C ASP A 156 -10.61 -14.30 -15.99
N GLY A 157 -9.44 -13.79 -16.38
CA GLY A 157 -9.10 -12.40 -16.25
C GLY A 157 -7.62 -12.11 -16.45
N VAL A 158 -7.19 -10.92 -16.03
CA VAL A 158 -5.80 -10.47 -16.04
C VAL A 158 -5.51 -9.69 -14.78
N LEU A 159 -4.29 -9.82 -14.28
CA LEU A 159 -3.80 -9.10 -13.13
C LEU A 159 -2.49 -8.37 -13.51
N ILE A 160 -2.37 -7.13 -13.05
CA ILE A 160 -1.16 -6.32 -13.20
C ILE A 160 -0.77 -5.85 -11.80
N SER A 161 0.42 -6.24 -11.33
CA SER A 161 0.90 -5.88 -10.01
C SER A 161 2.02 -4.85 -10.04
N THR A 162 2.14 -4.11 -8.94
CA THR A 162 3.34 -3.34 -8.63
C THR A 162 4.43 -4.27 -8.08
N PRO A 163 5.69 -3.83 -8.00
CA PRO A 163 6.72 -4.59 -7.27
C PRO A 163 6.33 -4.88 -5.80
N ALA A 164 5.64 -3.95 -5.14
CA ALA A 164 5.14 -4.15 -3.77
C ALA A 164 4.03 -5.21 -3.70
N GLY A 165 3.22 -5.37 -4.76
CA GLY A 165 2.15 -6.35 -4.86
C GLY A 165 2.60 -7.74 -5.32
N SER A 166 3.86 -7.91 -5.73
CA SER A 166 4.35 -9.19 -6.26
C SER A 166 4.18 -10.37 -5.29
N THR A 167 4.24 -10.11 -3.98
CA THR A 167 4.04 -11.10 -2.91
C THR A 167 2.61 -11.17 -2.37
N ALA A 168 1.68 -10.40 -2.95
CA ALA A 168 0.25 -10.39 -2.58
C ALA A 168 -0.54 -11.37 -3.46
N TYR A 169 -1.68 -10.97 -4.00
CA TYR A 169 -2.53 -11.84 -4.82
C TYR A 169 -1.83 -12.31 -6.10
N ASN A 170 -0.91 -11.50 -6.65
CA ASN A 170 -0.10 -11.87 -7.80
C ASN A 170 0.64 -13.21 -7.58
N LEU A 171 1.24 -13.41 -6.40
CA LEU A 171 1.90 -14.67 -6.05
C LEU A 171 0.93 -15.86 -6.04
N SER A 172 -0.31 -15.64 -5.59
CA SER A 172 -1.35 -16.69 -5.51
C SER A 172 -1.83 -17.15 -6.89
N VAL A 173 -1.63 -16.36 -7.92
CA VAL A 173 -2.00 -16.66 -9.32
C VAL A 173 -0.78 -16.96 -10.21
N HIS A 174 0.35 -17.30 -9.57
CA HIS A 174 1.61 -17.67 -10.26
C HIS A 174 2.18 -16.55 -11.17
N GLY A 175 2.00 -15.30 -10.77
CA GLY A 175 2.57 -14.13 -11.44
C GLY A 175 3.99 -13.79 -10.99
#